data_d419dd6c80c141f831a33fc9dcebadab
#
_entry.id   d419dd6c80c141f831a33fc9dcebadab
#
_cell.length_a   1.000
_cell.length_b   1.000
_cell.length_c   1.000
_cell.angle_alpha   90.00
_cell.angle_beta   90.00
_cell.angle_gamma   90.00
#
_symmetry.space_group_name_H-M   'P 1'
#
loop_
_entity.id
_entity.type
_entity.pdbx_description
1 polymer ?
#
loop_
_entity_poly.entity_id
_entity_poly.type
_entity_poly.pdbx_seq_one_letter_code
_entity_poly.pdbx_strand_id
1 'polypeptide(L)'
;PYTTLFRSLVVIISQSGETADSLAALRLAKEKGAAVLGIVNVVGSSIARESDYTLYTYAGPEISVATTKAYSTQLVAMYLVAMRTAQIRGLLSDEDCEKMITELQTLPKKIQKILDDKERIQWFASKYANAKDMFFLGRGLDYAISLEGSLKMKEISYIHSEAYAAGELKHGTISLIEDNTLVVGILTQSNLYEKTVSNMVEVKSRGAYLMGLTTYGNYSIEDNADFSVYVPKTDPHFATSLAIIPLQLLGYYVSVAKGLDVDKPRNLAKSVTVE
;
A
#
# COMPACT_ATOMS: atom_id res chain seq x y z
N PRO A 1 9.95 -19.94 25.34
CA PRO A 1 9.18 -19.13 24.38
C PRO A 1 8.26 -18.10 25.03
N TYR A 2 7.75 -18.38 26.26
CA TYR A 2 6.81 -17.45 26.93
C TYR A 2 7.50 -16.20 27.54
N THR A 3 8.80 -16.20 27.73
CA THR A 3 9.56 -15.08 28.29
C THR A 3 9.77 -13.92 27.28
N THR A 4 9.54 -14.14 25.99
CA THR A 4 9.70 -13.13 24.94
C THR A 4 8.55 -12.12 24.94
N LEU A 5 7.34 -12.51 25.30
CA LEU A 5 6.15 -11.64 25.28
C LEU A 5 6.20 -10.54 26.36
N PHE A 6 6.80 -10.78 27.51
CA PHE A 6 7.00 -9.79 28.57
C PHE A 6 7.84 -8.56 28.16
N ARG A 7 8.56 -8.66 27.02
CA ARG A 7 9.41 -7.58 26.49
C ARG A 7 8.98 -7.16 25.08
N SER A 8 7.80 -7.58 24.67
CA SER A 8 7.27 -7.31 23.34
C SER A 8 6.23 -6.20 23.38
N LEU A 9 6.27 -5.33 22.39
CA LEU A 9 5.20 -4.41 22.07
C LEU A 9 4.38 -5.00 20.93
N VAL A 10 3.08 -5.16 21.13
CA VAL A 10 2.13 -5.54 20.09
C VAL A 10 1.52 -4.27 19.51
N VAL A 11 1.59 -4.10 18.21
CA VAL A 11 0.99 -2.96 17.50
C VAL A 11 -0.26 -3.44 16.80
N ILE A 12 -1.41 -2.87 17.14
CA ILE A 12 -2.71 -3.13 16.51
C ILE A 12 -3.08 -1.94 15.65
N ILE A 13 -3.27 -2.17 14.35
CA ILE A 13 -3.63 -1.12 13.40
C ILE A 13 -5.04 -1.37 12.90
N SER A 14 -5.92 -0.38 13.08
CA SER A 14 -7.31 -0.47 12.63
C SER A 14 -7.86 0.91 12.30
N GLN A 15 -8.53 1.07 11.17
CA GLN A 15 -9.18 2.33 10.83
C GLN A 15 -10.34 2.62 11.77
N SER A 16 -11.28 1.69 11.95
CA SER A 16 -12.46 1.84 12.80
C SER A 16 -12.15 1.70 14.29
N GLY A 17 -11.14 0.90 14.63
CA GLY A 17 -10.86 0.48 16.00
C GLY A 17 -11.92 -0.46 16.60
N GLU A 18 -12.77 -1.08 15.76
CA GLU A 18 -13.87 -1.97 16.17
C GLU A 18 -13.78 -3.35 15.49
N THR A 19 -12.69 -3.67 14.82
CA THR A 19 -12.52 -4.97 14.13
C THR A 19 -12.43 -6.10 15.16
N ALA A 20 -13.34 -7.07 15.08
CA ALA A 20 -13.48 -8.15 16.06
C ALA A 20 -12.18 -8.96 16.26
N ASP A 21 -11.57 -9.44 15.17
CA ASP A 21 -10.32 -10.20 15.20
C ASP A 21 -9.16 -9.39 15.81
N SER A 22 -9.10 -8.08 15.51
CA SER A 22 -8.07 -7.20 16.06
C SER A 22 -8.25 -6.99 17.56
N LEU A 23 -9.49 -6.90 18.04
CA LEU A 23 -9.82 -6.84 19.48
C LEU A 23 -9.46 -8.15 20.18
N ALA A 24 -9.77 -9.29 19.55
CA ALA A 24 -9.38 -10.60 20.09
C ALA A 24 -7.86 -10.73 20.22
N ALA A 25 -7.11 -10.33 19.18
CA ALA A 25 -5.66 -10.32 19.20
C ALA A 25 -5.08 -9.39 20.28
N LEU A 26 -5.66 -8.19 20.46
CA LEU A 26 -5.31 -7.24 21.50
C LEU A 26 -5.47 -7.86 22.90
N ARG A 27 -6.64 -8.45 23.17
CA ARG A 27 -6.95 -9.07 24.47
C ARG A 27 -6.03 -10.24 24.77
N LEU A 28 -5.76 -11.09 23.77
CA LEU A 28 -4.80 -12.19 23.90
C LEU A 28 -3.38 -11.67 24.18
N ALA A 29 -2.94 -10.60 23.52
CA ALA A 29 -1.64 -9.99 23.78
C ALA A 29 -1.52 -9.51 25.23
N LYS A 30 -2.54 -8.83 25.75
CA LYS A 30 -2.59 -8.36 27.15
C LYS A 30 -2.63 -9.53 28.15
N GLU A 31 -3.41 -10.56 27.87
CA GLU A 31 -3.43 -11.80 28.69
C GLU A 31 -2.03 -12.43 28.79
N LYS A 32 -1.24 -12.38 27.71
CA LYS A 32 0.14 -12.87 27.68
C LYS A 32 1.16 -11.88 28.25
N GLY A 33 0.73 -10.73 28.79
CA GLY A 33 1.58 -9.74 29.43
C GLY A 33 2.35 -8.82 28.46
N ALA A 34 1.98 -8.76 27.17
CA ALA A 34 2.56 -7.82 26.24
C ALA A 34 1.92 -6.42 26.39
N ALA A 35 2.72 -5.37 26.21
CA ALA A 35 2.19 -4.02 26.04
C ALA A 35 1.55 -3.86 24.65
N VAL A 36 0.46 -3.11 24.55
CA VAL A 36 -0.27 -2.90 23.29
C VAL A 36 -0.32 -1.43 22.92
N LEU A 37 0.13 -1.12 21.69
CA LEU A 37 -0.07 0.16 21.02
C LEU A 37 -1.17 0.03 19.97
N GLY A 38 -2.28 0.73 20.17
CA GLY A 38 -3.34 0.86 19.16
C GLY A 38 -3.05 2.05 18.22
N ILE A 39 -3.03 1.82 16.92
CA ILE A 39 -3.00 2.88 15.89
C ILE A 39 -4.38 2.89 15.24
N VAL A 40 -5.19 3.90 15.54
CA VAL A 40 -6.60 3.95 15.15
C VAL A 40 -6.99 5.34 14.64
N ASN A 41 -8.05 5.41 13.82
CA ASN A 41 -8.58 6.69 13.37
C ASN A 41 -9.76 7.19 14.22
N VAL A 42 -10.60 6.26 14.71
CA VAL A 42 -11.80 6.63 15.47
C VAL A 42 -11.46 6.82 16.95
N VAL A 43 -11.63 8.06 17.42
CA VAL A 43 -11.41 8.42 18.84
C VAL A 43 -12.43 7.70 19.71
N GLY A 44 -11.95 7.11 20.82
CA GLY A 44 -12.79 6.40 21.78
C GLY A 44 -13.31 5.04 21.30
N SER A 45 -12.78 4.50 20.20
CA SER A 45 -13.08 3.14 19.77
C SER A 45 -12.64 2.08 20.77
N SER A 46 -13.15 0.86 20.64
CA SER A 46 -12.84 -0.25 21.55
C SER A 46 -11.34 -0.55 21.62
N ILE A 47 -10.66 -0.61 20.47
CA ILE A 47 -9.19 -0.77 20.43
C ILE A 47 -8.50 0.39 21.16
N ALA A 48 -8.96 1.65 20.96
CA ALA A 48 -8.38 2.80 21.64
C ALA A 48 -8.52 2.72 23.17
N ARG A 49 -9.68 2.27 23.65
CA ARG A 49 -9.95 2.15 25.10
C ARG A 49 -9.21 1.00 25.75
N GLU A 50 -9.03 -0.11 25.03
CA GLU A 50 -8.43 -1.32 25.58
C GLU A 50 -6.91 -1.39 25.41
N SER A 51 -6.31 -0.56 24.53
CA SER A 51 -4.84 -0.46 24.35
C SER A 51 -4.18 0.23 25.54
N ASP A 52 -2.92 -0.13 25.83
CA ASP A 52 -2.12 0.54 26.86
C ASP A 52 -1.65 1.92 26.37
N TYR A 53 -1.42 2.05 25.07
CA TYR A 53 -1.05 3.29 24.40
C TYR A 53 -1.86 3.44 23.11
N THR A 54 -2.23 4.67 22.76
CA THR A 54 -3.00 4.95 21.54
C THR A 54 -2.37 6.06 20.72
N LEU A 55 -2.22 5.81 19.42
CA LEU A 55 -1.83 6.80 18.43
C LEU A 55 -3.00 6.99 17.45
N TYR A 56 -3.58 8.19 17.41
CA TYR A 56 -4.64 8.52 16.47
C TYR A 56 -4.08 9.02 15.15
N THR A 57 -4.62 8.51 14.03
CA THR A 57 -4.18 8.90 12.69
C THR A 57 -4.79 10.23 12.21
N TYR A 58 -5.89 10.66 12.81
CA TYR A 58 -6.60 11.91 12.50
C TYR A 58 -6.94 12.09 11.00
N ALA A 59 -7.20 10.99 10.29
CA ALA A 59 -7.60 11.04 8.88
C ALA A 59 -8.99 11.65 8.65
N GLY A 60 -9.73 11.92 9.72
CA GLY A 60 -11.14 12.33 9.66
C GLY A 60 -12.06 11.19 9.18
N PRO A 61 -13.34 11.45 8.97
CA PRO A 61 -14.28 10.45 8.50
C PRO A 61 -13.89 9.93 7.12
N GLU A 62 -13.83 8.61 6.95
CA GLU A 62 -13.67 7.95 5.67
C GLU A 62 -14.93 7.15 5.34
N ILE A 63 -15.67 7.60 4.32
CA ILE A 63 -16.98 7.08 3.96
C ILE A 63 -16.84 5.83 3.09
N SER A 64 -15.92 5.85 2.13
CA SER A 64 -15.66 4.71 1.26
C SER A 64 -15.25 3.47 2.06
N VAL A 65 -15.84 2.32 1.71
CA VAL A 65 -15.51 1.03 2.34
C VAL A 65 -14.05 0.67 2.06
N ALA A 66 -13.62 0.79 0.81
CA ALA A 66 -12.22 0.60 0.43
C ALA A 66 -11.37 1.77 0.95
N THR A 67 -10.54 1.48 1.91
CA THR A 67 -9.73 2.47 2.64
C THR A 67 -8.68 3.12 1.72
N THR A 68 -8.61 4.45 1.70
CA THR A 68 -7.62 5.23 0.95
C THR A 68 -6.82 6.16 1.84
N LYS A 69 -7.38 7.30 2.27
CA LYS A 69 -6.67 8.27 3.12
C LYS A 69 -6.28 7.70 4.48
N ALA A 70 -7.10 6.83 5.06
CA ALA A 70 -6.76 6.21 6.34
C ALA A 70 -5.54 5.28 6.20
N TYR A 71 -5.42 4.54 5.10
CA TYR A 71 -4.20 3.77 4.80
C TYR A 71 -2.96 4.67 4.73
N SER A 72 -3.03 5.79 3.99
CA SER A 72 -1.91 6.74 3.88
C SER A 72 -1.51 7.32 5.24
N THR A 73 -2.48 7.65 6.11
CA THR A 73 -2.18 8.17 7.45
C THR A 73 -1.67 7.09 8.40
N GLN A 74 -2.06 5.83 8.22
CA GLN A 74 -1.48 4.69 8.93
C GLN A 74 0.00 4.49 8.56
N LEU A 75 0.38 4.62 7.29
CA LEU A 75 1.78 4.61 6.87
C LEU A 75 2.58 5.70 7.59
N VAL A 76 2.06 6.94 7.62
CA VAL A 76 2.71 8.05 8.34
C VAL A 76 2.87 7.73 9.83
N ALA A 77 1.84 7.19 10.47
CA ALA A 77 1.90 6.79 11.88
C ALA A 77 3.02 5.74 12.11
N MET A 78 3.15 4.75 11.21
CA MET A 78 4.21 3.75 11.28
C MET A 78 5.60 4.34 11.08
N TYR A 79 5.76 5.32 10.17
CA TYR A 79 7.04 6.03 10.02
C TYR A 79 7.42 6.76 11.31
N LEU A 80 6.48 7.47 11.93
CA LEU A 80 6.73 8.17 13.20
C LEU A 80 7.12 7.20 14.33
N VAL A 81 6.44 6.07 14.45
CA VAL A 81 6.76 5.02 15.43
C VAL A 81 8.17 4.45 15.16
N ALA A 82 8.49 4.14 13.90
CA ALA A 82 9.79 3.62 13.53
C ALA A 82 10.93 4.62 13.81
N MET A 83 10.75 5.87 13.39
CA MET A 83 11.73 6.94 13.63
C MET A 83 11.97 7.16 15.13
N ARG A 84 10.89 7.27 15.91
CA ARG A 84 11.01 7.43 17.36
C ARG A 84 11.69 6.24 18.03
N THR A 85 11.37 5.03 17.60
CA THR A 85 12.02 3.81 18.10
C THR A 85 13.52 3.80 17.77
N ALA A 86 13.88 4.20 16.55
CA ALA A 86 15.26 4.30 16.11
C ALA A 86 16.05 5.35 16.92
N GLN A 87 15.45 6.53 17.20
CA GLN A 87 16.06 7.55 18.07
C GLN A 87 16.33 7.01 19.49
N ILE A 88 15.31 6.39 20.12
CA ILE A 88 15.45 5.84 21.49
C ILE A 88 16.56 4.80 21.56
N ARG A 89 16.75 4.04 20.47
CA ARG A 89 17.81 3.03 20.37
C ARG A 89 19.17 3.59 19.94
N GLY A 90 19.28 4.89 19.71
CA GLY A 90 20.51 5.53 19.24
C GLY A 90 20.91 5.16 17.80
N LEU A 91 19.95 4.69 16.98
CA LEU A 91 20.17 4.30 15.58
C LEU A 91 19.84 5.43 14.60
N LEU A 92 19.18 6.48 15.06
CA LEU A 92 18.82 7.66 14.29
C LEU A 92 19.18 8.90 15.12
N SER A 93 19.97 9.81 14.56
CA SER A 93 20.30 11.09 15.21
C SER A 93 19.09 12.02 15.20
N ASP A 94 19.08 13.01 16.10
CA ASP A 94 18.01 14.03 16.12
C ASP A 94 18.04 14.85 14.83
N GLU A 95 19.22 15.18 14.29
CA GLU A 95 19.39 15.89 13.03
C GLU A 95 18.78 15.10 11.84
N ASP A 96 19.06 13.80 11.75
CA ASP A 96 18.54 12.97 10.66
C ASP A 96 17.02 12.74 10.81
N CYS A 97 16.53 12.63 12.04
CA CYS A 97 15.11 12.58 12.32
C CYS A 97 14.40 13.86 11.85
N GLU A 98 14.98 15.04 12.10
CA GLU A 98 14.43 16.33 11.64
C GLU A 98 14.40 16.43 10.11
N LYS A 99 15.45 15.94 9.43
CA LYS A 99 15.46 15.83 7.96
C LYS A 99 14.32 14.94 7.45
N MET A 100 14.13 13.77 8.06
CA MET A 100 13.06 12.85 7.70
C MET A 100 11.67 13.47 7.95
N ILE A 101 11.47 14.17 9.07
CA ILE A 101 10.20 14.88 9.35
C ILE A 101 9.95 15.96 8.29
N THR A 102 10.97 16.73 7.94
CA THR A 102 10.89 17.75 6.89
C THR A 102 10.50 17.12 5.56
N GLU A 103 11.08 15.99 5.21
CA GLU A 103 10.72 15.26 3.99
C GLU A 103 9.27 14.74 4.03
N LEU A 104 8.81 14.18 5.15
CA LEU A 104 7.41 13.77 5.34
C LEU A 104 6.44 14.94 5.10
N GLN A 105 6.77 16.14 5.56
CA GLN A 105 5.94 17.33 5.35
C GLN A 105 5.84 17.76 3.88
N THR A 106 6.72 17.27 3.01
CA THR A 106 6.65 17.50 1.56
C THR A 106 5.66 16.56 0.84
N LEU A 107 5.29 15.43 1.45
CA LEU A 107 4.47 14.40 0.79
C LEU A 107 3.12 14.93 0.27
N PRO A 108 2.36 15.78 0.99
CA PRO A 108 1.11 16.31 0.45
C PRO A 108 1.28 17.06 -0.88
N LYS A 109 2.36 17.85 -1.01
CA LYS A 109 2.67 18.57 -2.24
C LYS A 109 3.09 17.61 -3.37
N LYS A 110 3.80 16.54 -3.04
CA LYS A 110 4.19 15.50 -4.00
C LYS A 110 2.98 14.68 -4.45
N ILE A 111 2.07 14.34 -3.54
CA ILE A 111 0.80 13.68 -3.85
C ILE A 111 -0.04 14.55 -4.78
N GLN A 112 -0.13 15.87 -4.51
CA GLN A 112 -0.89 16.78 -5.38
C GLN A 112 -0.38 16.73 -6.82
N LYS A 113 0.94 16.67 -7.04
CA LYS A 113 1.50 16.52 -8.41
C LYS A 113 1.08 15.23 -9.10
N ILE A 114 0.91 14.14 -8.35
CA ILE A 114 0.39 12.88 -8.93
C ILE A 114 -1.08 13.03 -9.30
N LEU A 115 -1.87 13.70 -8.44
CA LEU A 115 -3.29 13.96 -8.69
C LEU A 115 -3.51 14.92 -9.86
N ASP A 116 -2.58 15.84 -10.10
CA ASP A 116 -2.62 16.78 -11.24
C ASP A 116 -2.38 16.07 -12.59
N ASP A 117 -1.77 14.87 -12.62
CA ASP A 117 -1.53 14.04 -13.82
C ASP A 117 -2.46 12.81 -13.89
N LYS A 118 -3.58 12.84 -13.21
CA LYS A 118 -4.52 11.70 -13.08
C LYS A 118 -5.16 11.26 -14.39
N GLU A 119 -5.28 12.16 -15.39
CA GLU A 119 -5.90 11.89 -16.67
C GLU A 119 -5.20 10.77 -17.44
N ARG A 120 -3.88 10.62 -17.29
CA ARG A 120 -3.12 9.51 -17.88
C ARG A 120 -3.56 8.17 -17.31
N ILE A 121 -3.74 8.10 -15.98
CA ILE A 121 -4.20 6.89 -15.29
C ILE A 121 -5.66 6.62 -15.67
N GLN A 122 -6.49 7.65 -15.75
CA GLN A 122 -7.88 7.54 -16.17
C GLN A 122 -8.01 6.96 -17.59
N TRP A 123 -7.20 7.47 -18.52
CA TRP A 123 -7.16 6.94 -19.89
C TRP A 123 -6.77 5.45 -19.89
N PHE A 124 -5.71 5.10 -19.19
CA PHE A 124 -5.25 3.72 -19.06
C PHE A 124 -6.34 2.82 -18.46
N ALA A 125 -6.94 3.25 -17.35
CA ALA A 125 -8.02 2.53 -16.67
C ALA A 125 -9.22 2.26 -17.58
N SER A 126 -9.62 3.24 -18.40
CA SER A 126 -10.73 3.07 -19.34
C SER A 126 -10.44 2.00 -20.40
N LYS A 127 -9.20 1.91 -20.87
CA LYS A 127 -8.76 0.92 -21.86
C LYS A 127 -8.78 -0.51 -21.29
N TYR A 128 -8.45 -0.66 -20.00
CA TYR A 128 -8.31 -1.96 -19.35
C TYR A 128 -9.42 -2.28 -18.35
N ALA A 129 -10.51 -1.52 -18.35
CA ALA A 129 -11.65 -1.73 -17.44
C ALA A 129 -12.25 -3.14 -17.51
N ASN A 130 -12.15 -3.80 -18.66
CA ASN A 130 -12.64 -5.16 -18.89
C ASN A 130 -11.54 -6.22 -18.83
N ALA A 131 -10.37 -5.91 -18.28
CA ALA A 131 -9.33 -6.91 -18.04
C ALA A 131 -9.92 -8.05 -17.19
N LYS A 132 -9.59 -9.29 -17.56
CA LYS A 132 -10.08 -10.47 -16.86
C LYS A 132 -9.29 -10.71 -15.58
N ASP A 133 -7.98 -10.63 -15.71
CA ASP A 133 -7.00 -10.84 -14.64
C ASP A 133 -5.95 -9.73 -14.68
N MET A 134 -5.35 -9.45 -13.53
CA MET A 134 -4.29 -8.47 -13.39
C MET A 134 -3.26 -8.92 -12.37
N PHE A 135 -1.98 -8.70 -12.66
CA PHE A 135 -0.90 -9.01 -11.72
C PHE A 135 -0.16 -7.74 -11.30
N PHE A 136 0.24 -7.70 -10.04
CA PHE A 136 1.06 -6.63 -9.48
C PHE A 136 2.40 -7.22 -9.06
N LEU A 137 3.50 -6.60 -9.46
CA LEU A 137 4.85 -7.08 -9.19
C LEU A 137 5.67 -6.01 -8.48
N GLY A 138 6.38 -6.40 -7.45
CA GLY A 138 7.32 -5.53 -6.75
C GLY A 138 8.35 -6.32 -5.97
N ARG A 139 9.36 -5.63 -5.46
CA ARG A 139 10.36 -6.19 -4.55
C ARG A 139 10.46 -5.32 -3.29
N GLY A 140 10.71 -5.95 -2.13
CA GLY A 140 10.80 -5.21 -0.87
C GLY A 140 9.54 -4.42 -0.57
N LEU A 141 9.66 -3.11 -0.33
CA LEU A 141 8.53 -2.21 -0.06
C LEU A 141 7.56 -2.12 -1.26
N ASP A 142 8.06 -2.19 -2.49
CA ASP A 142 7.22 -2.17 -3.68
C ASP A 142 6.32 -3.41 -3.78
N TYR A 143 6.74 -4.56 -3.25
CA TYR A 143 5.88 -5.73 -3.13
C TYR A 143 4.74 -5.51 -2.12
N ALA A 144 5.03 -4.88 -0.98
CA ALA A 144 3.99 -4.55 0.00
C ALA A 144 2.92 -3.62 -0.61
N ILE A 145 3.33 -2.64 -1.43
CA ILE A 145 2.40 -1.76 -2.16
C ILE A 145 1.66 -2.51 -3.27
N SER A 146 2.29 -3.48 -3.90
CA SER A 146 1.64 -4.37 -4.88
C SER A 146 0.45 -5.12 -4.26
N LEU A 147 0.58 -5.59 -3.02
CA LEU A 147 -0.50 -6.24 -2.28
C LEU A 147 -1.69 -5.30 -2.07
N GLU A 148 -1.43 -4.06 -1.65
CA GLU A 148 -2.49 -3.05 -1.45
C GLU A 148 -3.14 -2.65 -2.78
N GLY A 149 -2.35 -2.43 -3.85
CA GLY A 149 -2.88 -2.14 -5.18
C GLY A 149 -3.79 -3.25 -5.71
N SER A 150 -3.37 -4.50 -5.57
CA SER A 150 -4.16 -5.68 -5.90
C SER A 150 -5.44 -5.75 -5.06
N LEU A 151 -5.37 -5.46 -3.76
CA LEU A 151 -6.54 -5.44 -2.88
C LEU A 151 -7.56 -4.40 -3.34
N LYS A 152 -7.14 -3.15 -3.59
CA LYS A 152 -8.05 -2.10 -4.11
C LYS A 152 -8.71 -2.52 -5.41
N MET A 153 -7.96 -3.13 -6.31
CA MET A 153 -8.51 -3.61 -7.58
C MET A 153 -9.63 -4.65 -7.36
N LYS A 154 -9.41 -5.63 -6.48
CA LYS A 154 -10.43 -6.64 -6.12
C LYS A 154 -11.65 -6.02 -5.46
N GLU A 155 -11.44 -5.15 -4.47
CA GLU A 155 -12.51 -4.59 -3.64
C GLU A 155 -13.51 -3.77 -4.42
N ILE A 156 -13.06 -2.90 -5.32
CA ILE A 156 -13.93 -1.89 -5.95
C ILE A 156 -14.19 -2.15 -7.43
N SER A 157 -13.30 -2.85 -8.16
CA SER A 157 -13.50 -3.12 -9.58
C SER A 157 -13.97 -4.54 -9.89
N TYR A 158 -13.84 -5.45 -8.92
CA TYR A 158 -14.13 -6.88 -9.01
C TYR A 158 -13.32 -7.62 -10.08
N ILE A 159 -12.20 -7.02 -10.51
CA ILE A 159 -11.22 -7.72 -11.34
C ILE A 159 -10.40 -8.63 -10.43
N HIS A 160 -10.27 -9.90 -10.82
CA HIS A 160 -9.35 -10.81 -10.14
C HIS A 160 -7.93 -10.28 -10.29
N SER A 161 -7.25 -10.08 -9.18
CA SER A 161 -5.88 -9.58 -9.21
C SER A 161 -5.05 -10.20 -8.10
N GLU A 162 -3.77 -10.41 -8.38
CA GLU A 162 -2.82 -10.97 -7.45
C GLU A 162 -1.53 -10.16 -7.44
N ALA A 163 -0.88 -10.12 -6.28
CA ALA A 163 0.42 -9.47 -6.11
C ALA A 163 1.49 -10.51 -5.78
N TYR A 164 2.63 -10.40 -6.46
CA TYR A 164 3.76 -11.30 -6.27
C TYR A 164 5.05 -10.54 -6.00
N ALA A 165 5.88 -11.10 -5.14
CA ALA A 165 7.28 -10.71 -5.12
C ALA A 165 7.87 -11.04 -6.50
N ALA A 166 8.37 -10.03 -7.21
CA ALA A 166 8.70 -10.14 -8.64
C ALA A 166 9.66 -11.33 -8.96
N GLY A 167 10.57 -11.64 -8.02
CA GLY A 167 11.48 -12.77 -8.18
C GLY A 167 10.81 -14.15 -8.07
N GLU A 168 9.64 -14.24 -7.41
CA GLU A 168 8.93 -15.50 -7.18
C GLU A 168 8.00 -15.88 -8.33
N LEU A 169 7.65 -14.93 -9.21
CA LEU A 169 6.70 -15.17 -10.30
C LEU A 169 7.11 -16.33 -11.20
N LYS A 170 8.39 -16.47 -11.48
CA LYS A 170 8.96 -17.53 -12.34
C LYS A 170 8.83 -18.94 -11.74
N HIS A 171 8.52 -19.09 -10.46
CA HIS A 171 8.42 -20.37 -9.78
C HIS A 171 7.03 -21.04 -9.89
N GLY A 172 6.21 -20.60 -10.84
CA GLY A 172 4.90 -21.21 -11.13
C GLY A 172 3.92 -20.22 -11.75
N THR A 173 3.63 -19.11 -11.07
CA THR A 173 2.59 -18.15 -11.44
C THR A 173 2.79 -17.54 -12.83
N ILE A 174 4.02 -17.45 -13.31
CA ILE A 174 4.33 -16.94 -14.67
C ILE A 174 3.59 -17.74 -15.77
N SER A 175 3.16 -18.98 -15.47
CA SER A 175 2.37 -19.79 -16.39
C SER A 175 0.97 -19.24 -16.67
N LEU A 176 0.49 -18.30 -15.84
CA LEU A 176 -0.79 -17.61 -16.00
C LEU A 176 -0.71 -16.40 -16.93
N ILE A 177 0.48 -16.01 -17.34
CA ILE A 177 0.69 -14.89 -18.25
C ILE A 177 0.36 -15.32 -19.67
N GLU A 178 -0.66 -14.69 -20.22
CA GLU A 178 -1.13 -14.84 -21.61
C GLU A 178 -0.98 -13.52 -22.36
N ASP A 179 -1.21 -13.53 -23.66
CA ASP A 179 -1.18 -12.33 -24.50
C ASP A 179 -2.15 -11.26 -23.96
N ASN A 180 -1.61 -10.06 -23.74
CA ASN A 180 -2.31 -8.89 -23.17
C ASN A 180 -2.75 -9.05 -21.70
N THR A 181 -2.26 -10.04 -20.95
CA THR A 181 -2.41 -10.06 -19.49
C THR A 181 -1.82 -8.77 -18.91
N LEU A 182 -2.62 -8.03 -18.15
CA LEU A 182 -2.17 -6.77 -17.57
C LEU A 182 -1.29 -7.02 -16.34
N VAL A 183 -0.05 -6.52 -16.40
CA VAL A 183 0.91 -6.61 -15.31
C VAL A 183 1.38 -5.21 -14.92
N VAL A 184 1.24 -4.88 -13.65
CA VAL A 184 1.72 -3.61 -13.06
C VAL A 184 3.00 -3.89 -12.28
N GLY A 185 4.12 -3.37 -12.77
CA GLY A 185 5.41 -3.42 -12.07
C GLY A 185 5.64 -2.14 -11.27
N ILE A 186 6.00 -2.28 -9.99
CA ILE A 186 6.31 -1.18 -9.09
C ILE A 186 7.81 -1.17 -8.82
N LEU A 187 8.49 -0.06 -9.15
CA LEU A 187 9.94 0.06 -9.22
C LEU A 187 10.42 1.37 -8.59
N THR A 188 10.04 1.63 -7.33
CA THR A 188 10.45 2.86 -6.62
C THR A 188 11.72 2.69 -5.80
N GLN A 189 12.14 1.45 -5.52
CA GLN A 189 13.34 1.13 -4.75
C GLN A 189 14.55 1.06 -5.69
N SER A 190 15.43 2.08 -5.66
CA SER A 190 16.55 2.22 -6.59
C SER A 190 17.52 1.04 -6.58
N ASN A 191 17.76 0.45 -5.42
CA ASN A 191 18.65 -0.71 -5.25
C ASN A 191 18.06 -2.04 -5.78
N LEU A 192 16.76 -2.07 -6.08
CA LEU A 192 16.04 -3.24 -6.60
C LEU A 192 15.51 -3.01 -8.02
N TYR A 193 15.70 -1.81 -8.58
CA TYR A 193 15.15 -1.38 -9.86
C TYR A 193 15.49 -2.34 -10.99
N GLU A 194 16.77 -2.57 -11.26
CA GLU A 194 17.25 -3.44 -12.35
C GLU A 194 16.74 -4.88 -12.23
N LYS A 195 16.69 -5.40 -11.00
CA LYS A 195 16.16 -6.74 -10.75
C LYS A 195 14.66 -6.84 -11.05
N THR A 196 13.91 -5.79 -10.76
CA THR A 196 12.46 -5.74 -11.04
C THR A 196 12.23 -5.57 -12.55
N VAL A 197 13.01 -4.72 -13.23
CA VAL A 197 12.98 -4.59 -14.70
C VAL A 197 13.22 -5.96 -15.35
N SER A 198 14.23 -6.70 -14.92
CA SER A 198 14.50 -8.04 -15.43
C SER A 198 13.28 -8.98 -15.31
N ASN A 199 12.58 -8.96 -14.19
CA ASN A 199 11.35 -9.75 -14.04
C ASN A 199 10.20 -9.24 -14.93
N MET A 200 10.09 -7.94 -15.16
CA MET A 200 9.11 -7.39 -16.10
C MET A 200 9.39 -7.84 -17.53
N VAL A 201 10.65 -7.87 -17.96
CA VAL A 201 11.05 -8.40 -19.26
C VAL A 201 10.67 -9.87 -19.41
N GLU A 202 10.81 -10.67 -18.34
CA GLU A 202 10.41 -12.08 -18.35
C GLU A 202 8.90 -12.26 -18.61
N VAL A 203 8.04 -11.43 -18.04
CA VAL A 203 6.58 -11.50 -18.28
C VAL A 203 6.20 -10.88 -19.63
N LYS A 204 6.89 -9.82 -20.05
CA LYS A 204 6.67 -9.23 -21.38
C LYS A 204 6.96 -10.21 -22.51
N SER A 205 8.01 -11.01 -22.39
CA SER A 205 8.37 -12.03 -23.38
C SER A 205 7.30 -13.15 -23.52
N ARG A 206 6.30 -13.18 -22.64
CA ARG A 206 5.15 -14.10 -22.65
C ARG A 206 3.85 -13.41 -23.07
N GLY A 207 3.93 -12.19 -23.58
CA GLY A 207 2.79 -11.46 -24.12
C GLY A 207 2.11 -10.51 -23.13
N ALA A 208 2.61 -10.33 -21.90
CA ALA A 208 2.03 -9.39 -20.94
C ALA A 208 2.04 -7.95 -21.49
N TYR A 209 0.98 -7.21 -21.18
CA TYR A 209 0.95 -5.76 -21.32
C TYR A 209 1.43 -5.13 -20.01
N LEU A 210 2.52 -4.37 -20.07
CA LEU A 210 3.20 -3.87 -18.88
C LEU A 210 2.91 -2.41 -18.58
N MET A 211 2.43 -2.14 -17.37
CA MET A 211 2.46 -0.82 -16.76
C MET A 211 3.64 -0.74 -15.78
N GLY A 212 4.57 0.20 -15.99
CA GLY A 212 5.68 0.48 -15.09
C GLY A 212 5.40 1.69 -14.20
N LEU A 213 5.39 1.52 -12.89
CA LEU A 213 5.27 2.60 -11.91
C LEU A 213 6.63 2.84 -11.23
N THR A 214 7.22 4.01 -11.46
CA THR A 214 8.56 4.34 -10.95
C THR A 214 8.68 5.81 -10.55
N THR A 215 9.86 6.24 -10.13
CA THR A 215 10.13 7.65 -9.79
C THR A 215 10.63 8.43 -11.00
N TYR A 216 10.35 9.74 -11.05
CA TYR A 216 10.93 10.62 -12.05
C TYR A 216 12.45 10.46 -12.15
N GLY A 217 12.97 10.38 -13.37
CA GLY A 217 14.37 10.15 -13.69
C GLY A 217 14.70 8.72 -14.10
N ASN A 218 13.82 7.75 -13.86
CA ASN A 218 13.99 6.36 -14.31
C ASN A 218 13.29 6.12 -15.67
N TYR A 219 13.61 6.96 -16.67
CA TYR A 219 12.93 6.94 -17.97
C TYR A 219 13.25 5.71 -18.81
N SER A 220 14.33 4.99 -18.51
CA SER A 220 14.66 3.71 -19.17
C SER A 220 13.58 2.62 -18.99
N ILE A 221 12.62 2.82 -18.09
CA ILE A 221 11.46 1.93 -17.99
C ILE A 221 10.64 1.88 -19.28
N GLU A 222 10.63 2.97 -20.07
CA GLU A 222 9.89 3.09 -21.33
C GLU A 222 10.40 2.12 -22.40
N ASP A 223 11.65 1.64 -22.29
CA ASP A 223 12.18 0.62 -23.20
C ASP A 223 11.53 -0.75 -22.97
N ASN A 224 10.94 -0.97 -21.79
CA ASN A 224 10.42 -2.26 -21.36
C ASN A 224 8.92 -2.25 -21.05
N ALA A 225 8.36 -1.13 -20.59
CA ALA A 225 6.93 -1.00 -20.28
C ALA A 225 6.15 -0.45 -21.47
N ASP A 226 4.90 -0.87 -21.60
CA ASP A 226 3.98 -0.38 -22.63
C ASP A 226 3.26 0.91 -22.18
N PHE A 227 3.22 1.13 -20.87
CA PHE A 227 2.71 2.33 -20.24
C PHE A 227 3.52 2.65 -18.98
N SER A 228 3.91 3.90 -18.80
CA SER A 228 4.73 4.32 -17.66
C SER A 228 4.04 5.40 -16.84
N VAL A 229 4.10 5.25 -15.52
CA VAL A 229 3.61 6.21 -14.54
C VAL A 229 4.77 6.63 -13.65
N TYR A 230 4.91 7.93 -13.42
CA TYR A 230 6.00 8.48 -12.62
C TYR A 230 5.47 9.17 -11.38
N VAL A 231 6.11 8.88 -10.25
CA VAL A 231 5.88 9.59 -8.99
C VAL A 231 7.09 10.47 -8.63
N PRO A 232 6.90 11.57 -7.89
CA PRO A 232 8.01 12.39 -7.44
C PRO A 232 9.03 11.59 -6.60
N LYS A 233 10.30 11.96 -6.70
CA LYS A 233 11.34 11.42 -5.80
C LYS A 233 11.07 11.84 -4.37
N THR A 234 11.35 10.93 -3.44
CA THR A 234 11.30 11.16 -2.00
C THR A 234 12.33 10.27 -1.31
N ASP A 235 12.47 10.37 0.00
CA ASP A 235 13.25 9.41 0.76
C ASP A 235 12.74 7.98 0.48
N PRO A 236 13.61 7.01 0.25
CA PRO A 236 13.21 5.63 -0.08
C PRO A 236 12.24 5.00 0.92
N HIS A 237 12.31 5.36 2.20
CA HIS A 237 11.37 4.87 3.23
C HIS A 237 9.93 5.38 3.02
N PHE A 238 9.76 6.53 2.36
CA PHE A 238 8.46 7.16 2.11
C PHE A 238 7.93 6.95 0.70
N ALA A 239 8.68 6.29 -0.18
CA ALA A 239 8.31 6.05 -1.56
C ALA A 239 6.95 5.34 -1.69
N THR A 240 6.63 4.46 -0.74
CA THR A 240 5.36 3.73 -0.67
C THR A 240 4.16 4.66 -0.56
N SER A 241 4.27 5.78 0.18
CA SER A 241 3.19 6.78 0.31
C SER A 241 2.87 7.50 -0.99
N LEU A 242 3.81 7.56 -1.93
CA LEU A 242 3.59 8.13 -3.27
C LEU A 242 3.15 7.05 -4.26
N ALA A 243 3.76 5.87 -4.21
CA ALA A 243 3.48 4.77 -5.14
C ALA A 243 2.05 4.23 -5.03
N ILE A 244 1.44 4.28 -3.84
CA ILE A 244 0.07 3.82 -3.65
C ILE A 244 -0.97 4.69 -4.36
N ILE A 245 -0.72 6.00 -4.52
CA ILE A 245 -1.69 6.94 -5.08
C ILE A 245 -2.08 6.58 -6.54
N PRO A 246 -1.14 6.34 -7.47
CA PRO A 246 -1.49 5.86 -8.81
C PRO A 246 -2.29 4.56 -8.82
N LEU A 247 -2.03 3.64 -7.87
CA LEU A 247 -2.74 2.37 -7.79
C LEU A 247 -4.17 2.55 -7.27
N GLN A 248 -4.38 3.44 -6.29
CA GLN A 248 -5.71 3.84 -5.83
C GLN A 248 -6.51 4.51 -6.95
N LEU A 249 -5.89 5.43 -7.71
CA LEU A 249 -6.49 6.05 -8.89
C LEU A 249 -6.84 5.02 -9.97
N LEU A 250 -5.97 4.04 -10.21
CA LEU A 250 -6.23 2.97 -11.17
C LEU A 250 -7.47 2.17 -10.79
N GLY A 251 -7.56 1.70 -9.55
CA GLY A 251 -8.74 0.99 -9.04
C GLY A 251 -10.01 1.83 -9.14
N TYR A 252 -9.93 3.11 -8.73
CA TYR A 252 -11.03 4.06 -8.81
C TYR A 252 -11.53 4.24 -10.25
N TYR A 253 -10.66 4.58 -11.20
CA TYR A 253 -11.07 4.84 -12.58
C TYR A 253 -11.52 3.60 -13.33
N VAL A 254 -10.95 2.42 -13.06
CA VAL A 254 -11.47 1.15 -13.59
C VAL A 254 -12.90 0.93 -13.11
N SER A 255 -13.17 1.16 -11.84
CA SER A 255 -14.52 0.99 -11.26
C SER A 255 -15.53 1.99 -11.85
N VAL A 256 -15.13 3.25 -12.00
CA VAL A 256 -15.95 4.28 -12.65
C VAL A 256 -16.24 3.91 -14.10
N ALA A 257 -15.25 3.45 -14.86
CA ALA A 257 -15.43 3.01 -16.25
C ALA A 257 -16.38 1.81 -16.38
N LYS A 258 -16.48 0.97 -15.34
CA LYS A 258 -17.43 -0.15 -15.25
C LYS A 258 -18.80 0.26 -14.71
N GLY A 259 -19.00 1.53 -14.31
CA GLY A 259 -20.25 2.01 -13.71
C GLY A 259 -20.52 1.46 -12.31
N LEU A 260 -19.47 1.12 -11.56
CA LEU A 260 -19.57 0.55 -10.21
C LEU A 260 -19.56 1.64 -9.14
N ASP A 261 -20.24 1.38 -8.01
CA ASP A 261 -20.18 2.24 -6.83
C ASP A 261 -18.84 2.03 -6.11
N VAL A 262 -17.96 3.03 -6.18
CA VAL A 262 -16.61 2.98 -5.60
C VAL A 262 -16.61 3.13 -4.08
N ASP A 263 -17.65 3.72 -3.50
CA ASP A 263 -17.76 3.96 -2.06
C ASP A 263 -18.43 2.80 -1.33
N LYS A 264 -19.34 2.10 -2.00
CA LYS A 264 -20.13 0.99 -1.44
C LYS A 264 -20.01 -0.25 -2.31
N PRO A 265 -18.85 -0.88 -2.38
CA PRO A 265 -18.67 -2.10 -3.15
C PRO A 265 -19.52 -3.23 -2.57
N ARG A 266 -19.98 -4.13 -3.47
CA ARG A 266 -20.78 -5.27 -3.06
C ARG A 266 -20.01 -6.19 -2.10
N ASN A 267 -20.76 -6.86 -1.20
CA ASN A 267 -20.24 -7.89 -0.30
C ASN A 267 -19.21 -7.41 0.72
N LEU A 268 -18.98 -6.11 0.86
CA LEU A 268 -18.06 -5.55 1.81
C LEU A 268 -18.78 -4.62 2.80
N ALA A 269 -18.27 -4.57 4.02
CA ALA A 269 -18.70 -3.64 5.06
C ALA A 269 -17.52 -2.78 5.52
N LYS A 270 -17.79 -1.54 5.93
CA LYS A 270 -16.74 -0.60 6.40
C LYS A 270 -16.01 -1.12 7.63
N SER A 271 -16.70 -1.85 8.49
CA SER A 271 -16.13 -2.45 9.70
C SER A 271 -16.73 -3.84 9.90
N VAL A 272 -15.88 -4.82 10.16
CA VAL A 272 -16.27 -6.19 10.49
C VAL A 272 -16.27 -6.31 12.01
N THR A 273 -17.47 -6.29 12.61
CA THR A 273 -17.69 -6.26 14.06
C THR A 273 -18.13 -7.60 14.62
N VAL A 274 -18.25 -8.61 13.77
CA VAL A 274 -18.64 -9.99 14.12
C VAL A 274 -17.59 -10.97 13.59
N GLU A 275 -17.42 -12.08 14.29
CA GLU A 275 -16.62 -13.23 13.87
C GLU A 275 -17.38 -14.12 12.90
#